data_38e715fd90e3d87e703b5c021ac69f49
#
_entry.id   38e715fd90e3d87e703b5c021ac69f49
#
_cell.length_a   1.000
_cell.length_b   1.000
_cell.length_c   1.000
_cell.angle_alpha   90.00
_cell.angle_beta   90.00
_cell.angle_gamma   90.00
#
_symmetry.space_group_name_H-M   'P 1'
#
loop_
_entity.id
_entity.type
_entity.pdbx_description
1 polymer ?
#
loop_
_entity_poly.entity_id
_entity_poly.type
_entity_poly.pdbx_seq_one_letter_code
_entity_poly.pdbx_strand_id
1 'polypeptide(L)'
;RRNGDFVGAFPVYGYMKAEDNKNLLVPDPYAARVVCDIFRMRLEGASASKIASEMNRLGILSPLAYKKNNGLPYAKKGYADKADCKWSATTIIRILQDETYTGTLVQGKQGTPHYKIKQMEQRPASEWVRVPDAHEALIARQDFELVQRIKGLDTRTSPNEDTVYLFSGILICGCCGSRMTRKTNRANGKEYHYYYCPTGKKKGCAHPVMLKESSLIDCVRDSLKAYIGNIASLEALLTGIDQSSINQALAKEYSDHITDNERRLEQVLEFKARLYESLVGGMLTKEEYASYKAKYTKQAEDIRESVRVLKEKLAEVLEN
;
A
#
# COMPACT_ATOMS: atom_id res chain seq x y z
N ARG A 1 8.83 15.07 -22.91
CA ARG A 1 7.65 14.47 -22.25
C ARG A 1 6.91 13.53 -23.19
N ARG A 2 6.59 13.97 -24.41
CA ARG A 2 5.87 13.13 -25.40
C ARG A 2 6.68 11.93 -25.90
N ASN A 3 8.00 11.96 -25.75
CA ASN A 3 8.92 10.87 -26.15
C ASN A 3 9.18 9.85 -25.02
N GLY A 4 8.41 9.86 -23.93
CA GLY A 4 8.65 8.95 -22.81
C GLY A 4 9.72 9.39 -21.82
N ASP A 5 10.34 10.56 -22.02
CA ASP A 5 11.36 11.08 -21.10
C ASP A 5 10.75 11.58 -19.78
N PHE A 6 11.25 11.11 -18.66
CA PHE A 6 10.92 11.62 -17.35
C PHE A 6 11.63 12.95 -17.08
N VAL A 7 10.87 14.04 -17.06
CA VAL A 7 11.42 15.41 -16.84
C VAL A 7 11.24 15.90 -15.40
N GLY A 8 10.72 15.07 -14.50
CA GLY A 8 10.55 15.41 -13.09
C GLY A 8 11.87 15.49 -12.34
N ALA A 9 11.95 16.38 -11.33
CA ALA A 9 13.11 16.47 -10.47
C ALA A 9 13.30 15.21 -9.63
N PHE A 10 12.18 14.64 -9.14
CA PHE A 10 12.17 13.49 -8.24
C PHE A 10 11.31 12.37 -8.82
N PRO A 11 11.83 11.13 -8.93
CA PRO A 11 11.04 9.98 -9.30
C PRO A 11 9.98 9.67 -8.22
N VAL A 12 8.93 8.96 -8.61
CA VAL A 12 7.96 8.42 -7.66
C VAL A 12 8.63 7.33 -6.83
N TYR A 13 8.12 7.10 -5.61
CA TYR A 13 8.61 6.03 -4.74
C TYR A 13 8.43 4.68 -5.44
N GLY A 14 9.44 3.83 -5.42
CA GLY A 14 9.48 2.59 -6.19
C GLY A 14 10.35 2.68 -7.45
N TYR A 15 10.69 3.88 -7.87
CA TYR A 15 11.60 4.12 -9.01
C TYR A 15 12.75 5.03 -8.65
N MET A 16 13.84 4.86 -9.36
CA MET A 16 15.00 5.74 -9.38
C MET A 16 15.30 6.16 -10.82
N LYS A 17 16.15 7.14 -11.00
CA LYS A 17 16.66 7.53 -12.32
C LYS A 17 17.81 6.61 -12.69
N ALA A 18 17.85 6.15 -13.95
CA ALA A 18 18.99 5.39 -14.44
C ALA A 18 20.28 6.22 -14.36
N GLU A 19 21.40 5.56 -14.13
CA GLU A 19 22.71 6.23 -13.96
C GLU A 19 23.19 6.86 -15.28
N ASP A 20 22.99 6.15 -16.37
CA ASP A 20 23.36 6.52 -17.75
C ASP A 20 22.35 7.49 -18.38
N ASN A 21 21.08 7.41 -18.00
CA ASN A 21 20.02 8.26 -18.55
C ASN A 21 19.07 8.77 -17.45
N LYS A 22 19.29 10.00 -16.98
CA LYS A 22 18.46 10.63 -15.94
C LYS A 22 17.00 10.88 -16.34
N ASN A 23 16.63 10.65 -17.59
CA ASN A 23 15.26 10.75 -18.09
C ASN A 23 14.55 9.40 -18.13
N LEU A 24 15.25 8.31 -17.82
CA LEU A 24 14.68 6.97 -17.72
C LEU A 24 14.43 6.60 -16.26
N LEU A 25 13.25 6.05 -15.98
CA LEU A 25 12.90 5.46 -14.69
C LEU A 25 13.28 3.98 -14.69
N VAL A 26 13.97 3.54 -13.64
CA VAL A 26 14.28 2.14 -13.39
C VAL A 26 13.76 1.76 -12.00
N PRO A 27 13.38 0.50 -11.76
CA PRO A 27 12.94 0.04 -10.44
C PRO A 27 14.02 0.28 -9.37
N ASP A 28 13.61 0.84 -8.25
CA ASP A 28 14.46 0.93 -7.06
C ASP A 28 14.42 -0.42 -6.33
N PRO A 29 15.54 -1.09 -6.07
CA PRO A 29 15.58 -2.46 -5.54
C PRO A 29 14.83 -2.66 -4.22
N TYR A 30 14.77 -1.64 -3.36
CA TYR A 30 14.03 -1.68 -2.10
C TYR A 30 12.60 -1.16 -2.27
N ALA A 31 12.46 0.05 -2.79
CA ALA A 31 11.16 0.72 -2.81
C ALA A 31 10.17 0.07 -3.79
N ALA A 32 10.66 -0.58 -4.86
CA ALA A 32 9.79 -1.30 -5.79
C ALA A 32 9.08 -2.48 -5.11
N ARG A 33 9.80 -3.27 -4.31
CA ARG A 33 9.21 -4.39 -3.53
C ARG A 33 8.11 -3.89 -2.61
N VAL A 34 8.37 -2.79 -1.89
CA VAL A 34 7.36 -2.19 -0.99
C VAL A 34 6.10 -1.75 -1.74
N VAL A 35 6.25 -1.23 -2.97
CA VAL A 35 5.09 -0.89 -3.81
C VAL A 35 4.31 -2.15 -4.20
N CYS A 36 4.98 -3.21 -4.62
CA CYS A 36 4.34 -4.49 -4.94
C CYS A 36 3.56 -5.04 -3.74
N ASP A 37 4.15 -4.99 -2.53
CA ASP A 37 3.48 -5.40 -1.30
C ASP A 37 2.21 -4.60 -1.00
N ILE A 38 2.26 -3.29 -1.17
CA ILE A 38 1.10 -2.42 -0.98
C ILE A 38 -0.04 -2.82 -1.92
N PHE A 39 0.26 -3.09 -3.20
CA PHE A 39 -0.74 -3.53 -4.16
C PHE A 39 -1.27 -4.93 -3.83
N ARG A 40 -0.41 -5.89 -3.48
CA ARG A 40 -0.78 -7.23 -3.05
C ARG A 40 -1.74 -7.19 -1.85
N MET A 41 -1.35 -6.51 -0.78
CA MET A 41 -2.21 -6.36 0.41
C MET A 41 -3.55 -5.71 0.08
N ARG A 42 -3.58 -4.76 -0.88
CA ARG A 42 -4.84 -4.16 -1.32
C ARG A 42 -5.72 -5.14 -2.08
N LEU A 43 -5.17 -5.97 -2.94
CA LEU A 43 -5.86 -7.04 -3.66
C LEU A 43 -6.40 -8.10 -2.70
N GLU A 44 -5.68 -8.39 -1.61
CA GLU A 44 -6.12 -9.26 -0.51
C GLU A 44 -7.23 -8.65 0.36
N GLY A 45 -7.66 -7.41 0.07
CA GLY A 45 -8.79 -6.75 0.74
C GLY A 45 -8.41 -5.83 1.89
N ALA A 46 -7.13 -5.61 2.17
CA ALA A 46 -6.73 -4.70 3.24
C ALA A 46 -7.11 -3.24 2.94
N SER A 47 -7.59 -2.51 3.94
CA SER A 47 -7.83 -1.06 3.84
C SER A 47 -6.51 -0.28 3.79
N ALA A 48 -6.53 0.93 3.22
CA ALA A 48 -5.34 1.77 3.18
C ALA A 48 -4.78 2.10 4.58
N SER A 49 -5.66 2.22 5.58
CA SER A 49 -5.26 2.40 6.98
C SER A 49 -4.57 1.17 7.54
N LYS A 50 -5.11 -0.03 7.26
CA LYS A 50 -4.52 -1.30 7.69
C LYS A 50 -3.16 -1.52 7.04
N ILE A 51 -3.04 -1.26 5.74
CA ILE A 51 -1.74 -1.33 5.03
C ILE A 51 -0.73 -0.38 5.67
N ALA A 52 -1.10 0.88 5.91
CA ALA A 52 -0.21 1.85 6.55
C ALA A 52 0.24 1.41 7.96
N SER A 53 -0.67 0.87 8.76
CA SER A 53 -0.37 0.34 10.10
C SER A 53 0.58 -0.85 10.03
N GLU A 54 0.36 -1.77 9.10
CA GLU A 54 1.21 -2.94 8.90
C GLU A 54 2.62 -2.55 8.43
N MET A 55 2.74 -1.63 7.46
CA MET A 55 4.03 -1.11 7.02
C MET A 55 4.81 -0.44 8.16
N ASN A 56 4.11 0.29 9.04
CA ASN A 56 4.71 0.90 10.22
C ASN A 56 5.14 -0.17 11.24
N ARG A 57 4.33 -1.20 11.45
CA ARG A 57 4.63 -2.31 12.36
C ARG A 57 5.84 -3.11 11.92
N LEU A 58 5.99 -3.32 10.62
CA LEU A 58 7.14 -4.00 10.00
C LEU A 58 8.38 -3.10 9.89
N GLY A 59 8.32 -1.85 10.34
CA GLY A 59 9.45 -0.91 10.25
C GLY A 59 9.85 -0.52 8.82
N ILE A 60 8.98 -0.75 7.84
CA ILE A 60 9.25 -0.42 6.44
C ILE A 60 9.25 1.09 6.28
N LEU A 61 10.29 1.62 5.63
CA LEU A 61 10.45 3.07 5.48
C LEU A 61 9.38 3.67 4.58
N SER A 62 8.68 4.69 5.08
CA SER A 62 7.81 5.51 4.25
C SER A 62 8.61 6.26 3.16
N PRO A 63 7.98 6.73 2.08
CA PRO A 63 8.68 7.43 1.00
C PRO A 63 9.56 8.59 1.48
N LEU A 64 9.10 9.34 2.48
CA LEU A 64 9.88 10.45 3.04
C LEU A 64 11.01 9.94 3.94
N ALA A 65 10.74 8.94 4.78
CA ALA A 65 11.76 8.32 5.61
C ALA A 65 12.87 7.68 4.77
N TYR A 66 12.49 7.00 3.69
CA TYR A 66 13.42 6.40 2.72
C TYR A 66 14.34 7.45 2.09
N LYS A 67 13.77 8.58 1.62
CA LYS A 67 14.57 9.67 1.05
C LYS A 67 15.53 10.29 2.07
N LYS A 68 15.07 10.47 3.32
CA LYS A 68 15.94 10.97 4.40
C LYS A 68 17.10 10.04 4.71
N ASN A 69 16.79 8.73 4.81
CA ASN A 69 17.79 7.72 5.15
C ASN A 69 18.89 7.60 4.07
N ASN A 70 18.50 7.75 2.79
CA ASN A 70 19.42 7.63 1.67
C ASN A 70 20.03 8.98 1.23
N GLY A 71 19.85 10.06 1.98
CA GLY A 71 20.36 11.37 1.64
C GLY A 71 19.80 11.93 0.33
N LEU A 72 18.69 11.41 -0.16
CA LEU A 72 18.10 11.84 -1.42
C LEU A 72 17.44 13.22 -1.28
N PRO A 73 17.56 14.10 -2.28
CA PRO A 73 16.96 15.42 -2.21
C PRO A 73 15.43 15.32 -2.15
N TYR A 74 14.82 16.06 -1.24
CA TYR A 74 13.38 16.24 -1.16
C TYR A 74 13.01 17.70 -0.91
N ALA A 75 11.96 18.14 -1.56
CA ALA A 75 11.76 19.53 -1.91
C ALA A 75 10.95 20.36 -0.91
N LYS A 76 11.02 20.21 0.41
CA LYS A 76 10.30 21.21 1.24
C LYS A 76 10.98 21.51 2.58
N LYS A 77 11.28 22.81 2.80
CA LYS A 77 11.48 23.39 4.13
C LYS A 77 10.31 23.01 5.04
N GLY A 78 10.58 22.50 6.25
CA GLY A 78 9.56 22.07 7.21
C GLY A 78 9.25 20.57 7.23
N TYR A 79 9.69 19.77 6.25
CA TYR A 79 9.65 18.30 6.33
C TYR A 79 10.90 17.71 6.98
N ALA A 80 11.99 18.47 7.06
CA ALA A 80 13.25 18.04 7.68
C ALA A 80 13.08 17.75 9.18
N ASP A 81 12.25 18.52 9.86
CA ASP A 81 12.09 18.48 11.32
C ASP A 81 11.02 17.49 11.84
N LYS A 82 10.26 16.85 10.95
CA LYS A 82 9.30 15.81 11.37
C LYS A 82 10.07 14.55 11.74
N ALA A 83 10.23 14.34 13.04
CA ALA A 83 10.90 13.18 13.62
C ALA A 83 10.24 11.85 13.18
N ASP A 84 8.93 11.85 12.92
CA ASP A 84 8.12 10.67 12.65
C ASP A 84 7.56 10.68 11.22
N CYS A 85 8.37 10.16 10.28
CA CYS A 85 7.96 9.99 8.90
C CYS A 85 7.28 8.62 8.70
N LYS A 86 6.18 8.36 9.41
CA LYS A 86 5.43 7.10 9.31
C LYS A 86 4.57 7.02 8.05
N TRP A 87 4.20 5.81 7.68
CA TRP A 87 3.19 5.58 6.66
C TRP A 87 1.83 6.12 7.12
N SER A 88 1.10 6.72 6.20
CA SER A 88 -0.27 7.17 6.39
C SER A 88 -1.19 6.60 5.32
N ALA A 89 -2.47 6.45 5.63
CA ALA A 89 -3.48 6.01 4.65
C ALA A 89 -3.47 6.88 3.39
N THR A 90 -3.25 8.19 3.53
CA THR A 90 -3.15 9.11 2.39
C THR A 90 -1.97 8.78 1.48
N THR A 91 -0.82 8.39 2.05
CA THR A 91 0.36 7.99 1.26
C THR A 91 0.07 6.71 0.50
N ILE A 92 -0.54 5.71 1.15
CA ILE A 92 -0.96 4.46 0.51
C ILE A 92 -1.94 4.72 -0.63
N ILE A 93 -2.98 5.54 -0.40
CA ILE A 93 -3.96 5.89 -1.44
C ILE A 93 -3.28 6.55 -2.65
N ARG A 94 -2.32 7.45 -2.44
CA ARG A 94 -1.58 8.09 -3.54
C ARG A 94 -0.78 7.08 -4.36
N ILE A 95 -0.13 6.13 -3.70
CA ILE A 95 0.61 5.05 -4.38
C ILE A 95 -0.37 4.19 -5.20
N LEU A 96 -1.46 3.72 -4.59
CA LEU A 96 -2.45 2.89 -5.28
C LEU A 96 -3.14 3.58 -6.47
N GLN A 97 -3.07 4.92 -6.56
CA GLN A 97 -3.67 5.71 -7.64
C GLN A 97 -2.70 6.12 -8.74
N ASP A 98 -1.42 5.90 -8.56
CA ASP A 98 -0.43 6.39 -9.52
C ASP A 98 -0.23 5.37 -10.66
N GLU A 99 -0.72 5.75 -11.83
CA GLU A 99 -0.64 4.98 -13.07
C GLU A 99 0.82 4.70 -13.50
N THR A 100 1.78 5.45 -12.97
CA THR A 100 3.21 5.26 -13.26
C THR A 100 3.69 3.84 -12.94
N TYR A 101 3.08 3.17 -11.95
CA TYR A 101 3.46 1.79 -11.59
C TYR A 101 3.12 0.75 -12.65
N THR A 102 2.29 1.08 -13.63
CA THR A 102 1.97 0.20 -14.77
C THR A 102 2.91 0.37 -15.98
N GLY A 103 4.05 1.06 -15.82
CA GLY A 103 4.93 1.39 -16.94
C GLY A 103 4.48 2.61 -17.76
N THR A 104 3.33 3.20 -17.42
CA THR A 104 2.79 4.38 -18.13
C THR A 104 3.30 5.66 -17.48
N LEU A 105 4.13 6.40 -18.19
CA LEU A 105 4.62 7.69 -17.71
C LEU A 105 3.55 8.76 -17.85
N VAL A 106 3.08 9.31 -16.72
CA VAL A 106 2.05 10.36 -16.67
C VAL A 106 2.65 11.66 -16.18
N GLN A 107 2.69 12.66 -17.05
CA GLN A 107 3.30 13.96 -16.78
C GLN A 107 2.36 15.12 -17.11
N GLY A 108 2.69 16.31 -16.62
CA GLY A 108 1.90 17.51 -16.89
C GLY A 108 0.63 17.63 -16.02
N LYS A 109 0.53 16.85 -14.92
CA LYS A 109 -0.59 16.91 -13.96
C LYS A 109 -0.78 18.30 -13.34
N GLN A 110 0.30 19.08 -13.27
CA GLN A 110 0.33 20.44 -12.71
C GLN A 110 1.13 21.37 -13.60
N GLY A 111 0.82 22.64 -13.54
CA GLY A 111 1.57 23.69 -14.24
C GLY A 111 1.20 25.07 -13.72
N THR A 112 2.01 26.06 -14.06
CA THR A 112 1.67 27.47 -13.83
C THR A 112 0.83 27.97 -15.01
N PRO A 113 -0.27 28.70 -14.78
CA PRO A 113 -1.09 29.26 -15.86
C PRO A 113 -0.30 30.19 -16.77
N HIS A 114 0.61 30.96 -16.19
CA HIS A 114 1.47 31.90 -16.89
C HIS A 114 2.84 32.00 -16.20
N TYR A 115 3.90 32.32 -16.95
CA TYR A 115 5.28 32.39 -16.42
C TYR A 115 5.46 33.40 -15.26
N LYS A 116 4.60 34.42 -15.17
CA LYS A 116 4.60 35.41 -14.07
C LYS A 116 3.88 34.93 -12.81
N ILE A 117 3.03 33.90 -12.92
CA ILE A 117 2.25 33.35 -11.80
C ILE A 117 2.98 32.14 -11.25
N LYS A 118 3.53 32.27 -10.04
CA LYS A 118 4.27 31.17 -9.37
C LYS A 118 3.37 30.09 -8.77
N GLN A 119 2.06 30.30 -8.74
CA GLN A 119 1.10 29.36 -8.19
C GLN A 119 0.92 28.19 -9.16
N MET A 120 1.11 26.97 -8.65
CA MET A 120 0.87 25.73 -9.39
C MET A 120 -0.62 25.39 -9.36
N GLU A 121 -1.19 25.14 -10.50
CA GLU A 121 -2.58 24.70 -10.65
C GLU A 121 -2.65 23.28 -11.20
N GLN A 122 -3.67 22.54 -10.78
CA GLN A 122 -3.98 21.21 -11.32
C GLN A 122 -4.53 21.35 -12.72
N ARG A 123 -4.00 20.59 -13.66
CA ARG A 123 -4.52 20.51 -15.02
C ARG A 123 -5.59 19.42 -15.12
N PRO A 124 -6.60 19.60 -15.95
CA PRO A 124 -7.56 18.54 -16.22
C PRO A 124 -6.87 17.31 -16.81
N ALA A 125 -7.41 16.13 -16.51
CA ALA A 125 -6.79 14.86 -16.91
C ALA A 125 -6.66 14.69 -18.43
N SER A 126 -7.47 15.41 -19.21
CA SER A 126 -7.39 15.48 -20.68
C SER A 126 -6.11 16.14 -21.20
N GLU A 127 -5.49 17.00 -20.41
CA GLU A 127 -4.24 17.69 -20.77
C GLU A 127 -2.98 16.95 -20.31
N TRP A 128 -3.12 15.85 -19.57
CA TRP A 128 -1.99 15.08 -19.10
C TRP A 128 -1.32 14.34 -20.26
N VAL A 129 -0.01 14.35 -20.27
CA VAL A 129 0.76 13.57 -21.23
C VAL A 129 0.94 12.16 -20.66
N ARG A 130 0.36 11.16 -21.32
CA ARG A 130 0.49 9.74 -21.00
C ARG A 130 1.30 9.05 -22.10
N VAL A 131 2.36 8.39 -21.70
CA VAL A 131 3.19 7.58 -22.61
C VAL A 131 3.21 6.16 -22.04
N PRO A 132 2.54 5.20 -22.67
CA PRO A 132 2.58 3.80 -22.26
C PRO A 132 3.97 3.22 -22.50
N ASP A 133 4.32 2.18 -21.74
CA ASP A 133 5.55 1.39 -21.86
C ASP A 133 6.84 2.24 -21.88
N ALA A 134 6.82 3.37 -21.15
CA ALA A 134 7.96 4.29 -21.06
C ALA A 134 9.06 3.80 -20.10
N HIS A 135 8.76 2.85 -19.24
CA HIS A 135 9.66 2.26 -18.25
C HIS A 135 9.11 0.89 -17.79
N GLU A 136 9.93 0.14 -17.09
CA GLU A 136 9.55 -1.17 -16.55
C GLU A 136 8.37 -1.03 -15.58
N ALA A 137 7.33 -1.83 -15.78
CA ALA A 137 6.15 -1.86 -14.91
C ALA A 137 6.44 -2.64 -13.63
N LEU A 138 6.05 -2.12 -12.47
CA LEU A 138 6.09 -2.84 -11.19
C LEU A 138 4.80 -3.64 -10.96
N ILE A 139 3.69 -3.18 -11.51
CA ILE A 139 2.36 -3.75 -11.31
C ILE A 139 1.72 -4.03 -12.66
N ALA A 140 1.17 -5.22 -12.81
CA ALA A 140 0.41 -5.57 -14.00
C ALA A 140 -0.79 -4.62 -14.16
N ARG A 141 -1.08 -4.23 -15.41
CA ARG A 141 -2.18 -3.31 -15.70
C ARG A 141 -3.53 -3.83 -15.19
N GLN A 142 -3.75 -5.13 -15.28
CA GLN A 142 -4.96 -5.79 -14.79
C GLN A 142 -5.13 -5.62 -13.28
N ASP A 143 -4.06 -5.80 -12.50
CA ASP A 143 -4.06 -5.65 -11.04
C ASP A 143 -4.30 -4.19 -10.63
N PHE A 144 -3.67 -3.26 -11.33
CA PHE A 144 -3.91 -1.82 -11.13
C PHE A 144 -5.37 -1.46 -11.36
N GLU A 145 -5.96 -1.90 -12.49
CA GLU A 145 -7.37 -1.65 -12.81
C GLU A 145 -8.30 -2.28 -11.78
N LEU A 146 -7.99 -3.49 -11.30
CA LEU A 146 -8.75 -4.15 -10.24
C LEU A 146 -8.71 -3.33 -8.95
N VAL A 147 -7.55 -2.82 -8.56
CA VAL A 147 -7.40 -1.93 -7.40
C VAL A 147 -8.22 -0.65 -7.55
N GLN A 148 -8.27 -0.05 -8.77
CA GLN A 148 -9.12 1.13 -9.02
C GLN A 148 -10.62 0.80 -8.91
N ARG A 149 -11.05 -0.38 -9.38
CA ARG A 149 -12.44 -0.86 -9.21
C ARG A 149 -12.79 -1.05 -7.74
N ILE A 150 -11.91 -1.72 -6.97
CA ILE A 150 -12.08 -1.91 -5.52
C ILE A 150 -12.20 -0.56 -4.81
N LYS A 151 -11.43 0.46 -5.22
CA LYS A 151 -11.52 1.80 -4.66
C LYS A 151 -12.90 2.46 -4.90
N GLY A 152 -13.52 2.21 -6.06
CA GLY A 152 -14.85 2.71 -6.40
C GLY A 152 -15.97 2.06 -5.56
N LEU A 153 -15.69 0.94 -4.89
CA LEU A 153 -16.62 0.29 -3.98
C LEU A 153 -16.68 1.05 -2.66
N ASP A 154 -17.85 1.11 -2.05
CA ASP A 154 -18.02 1.68 -0.71
C ASP A 154 -17.48 0.69 0.34
N THR A 155 -16.19 0.77 0.61
CA THR A 155 -15.49 -0.09 1.56
C THR A 155 -15.28 0.61 2.91
N ARG A 156 -16.13 1.57 3.26
CA ARG A 156 -16.06 2.21 4.58
C ARG A 156 -16.25 1.16 5.67
N THR A 157 -15.29 1.09 6.58
CA THR A 157 -15.33 0.20 7.73
C THR A 157 -16.03 0.88 8.91
N SER A 158 -16.59 0.10 9.81
CA SER A 158 -17.06 0.62 11.09
C SER A 158 -15.87 1.20 11.88
N PRO A 159 -16.05 2.24 12.71
CA PRO A 159 -14.96 2.85 13.47
C PRO A 159 -14.14 1.89 14.34
N ASN A 160 -14.69 0.74 14.68
CA ASN A 160 -14.07 -0.27 15.53
C ASN A 160 -13.66 -1.55 14.77
N GLU A 161 -13.83 -1.60 13.45
CA GLU A 161 -13.56 -2.80 12.65
C GLU A 161 -12.81 -2.40 11.38
N ASP A 162 -11.53 -2.75 11.27
CA ASP A 162 -10.72 -2.50 10.06
C ASP A 162 -10.97 -3.54 8.94
N THR A 163 -12.08 -4.27 9.02
CA THR A 163 -12.38 -5.35 8.09
C THR A 163 -13.34 -4.90 6.99
N VAL A 164 -12.93 -5.07 5.75
CA VAL A 164 -13.82 -4.96 4.59
C VAL A 164 -14.50 -6.31 4.38
N TYR A 165 -15.82 -6.36 4.51
CA TYR A 165 -16.57 -7.61 4.32
C TYR A 165 -16.71 -7.96 2.85
N LEU A 166 -16.84 -9.27 2.56
CA LEU A 166 -16.82 -9.85 1.22
C LEU A 166 -17.72 -9.14 0.20
N PHE A 167 -18.90 -8.71 0.61
CA PHE A 167 -19.87 -8.06 -0.29
C PHE A 167 -19.99 -6.55 -0.06
N SER A 168 -19.09 -5.94 0.71
CA SER A 168 -19.11 -4.49 0.97
C SER A 168 -18.98 -3.69 -0.32
N GLY A 169 -19.94 -2.83 -0.59
CA GLY A 169 -19.97 -1.97 -1.76
C GLY A 169 -20.32 -2.66 -3.10
N ILE A 170 -20.48 -3.99 -3.10
CA ILE A 170 -20.79 -4.78 -4.30
C ILE A 170 -22.30 -4.98 -4.46
N LEU A 171 -22.99 -5.27 -3.37
CA LEU A 171 -24.42 -5.55 -3.42
C LEU A 171 -25.23 -4.29 -3.68
N ILE A 172 -26.13 -4.41 -4.65
CA ILE A 172 -27.06 -3.35 -5.07
C ILE A 172 -28.49 -3.85 -4.90
N CYS A 173 -29.37 -3.03 -4.35
CA CYS A 173 -30.78 -3.34 -4.24
C CYS A 173 -31.41 -3.34 -5.65
N GLY A 174 -31.97 -4.48 -6.08
CA GLY A 174 -32.60 -4.62 -7.39
C GLY A 174 -33.84 -3.73 -7.62
N CYS A 175 -34.43 -3.21 -6.53
CA CYS A 175 -35.61 -2.35 -6.60
C CYS A 175 -35.25 -0.86 -6.78
N CYS A 176 -34.31 -0.34 -5.98
CA CYS A 176 -34.01 1.10 -5.94
C CYS A 176 -32.58 1.46 -6.35
N GLY A 177 -31.74 0.49 -6.74
CA GLY A 177 -30.37 0.71 -7.14
C GLY A 177 -29.41 1.15 -6.02
N SER A 178 -29.90 1.27 -4.76
CA SER A 178 -29.05 1.69 -3.65
C SER A 178 -28.10 0.58 -3.24
N ARG A 179 -26.88 0.93 -2.87
CA ARG A 179 -25.91 -0.02 -2.29
C ARG A 179 -26.43 -0.57 -0.95
N MET A 180 -26.36 -1.88 -0.79
CA MET A 180 -26.81 -2.54 0.43
C MET A 180 -25.77 -2.41 1.53
N THR A 181 -26.23 -2.31 2.78
CA THR A 181 -25.39 -2.15 3.97
C THR A 181 -25.43 -3.39 4.83
N ARG A 182 -24.27 -3.84 5.32
CA ARG A 182 -24.17 -4.95 6.26
C ARG A 182 -24.60 -4.52 7.66
N LYS A 183 -25.35 -5.39 8.34
CA LYS A 183 -25.76 -5.21 9.74
C LYS A 183 -25.55 -6.51 10.50
N THR A 184 -25.02 -6.41 11.69
CA THR A 184 -24.88 -7.51 12.65
C THR A 184 -26.01 -7.43 13.67
N ASN A 185 -26.78 -8.49 13.81
CA ASN A 185 -27.78 -8.65 14.86
C ASN A 185 -27.27 -9.71 15.85
N ARG A 186 -27.37 -9.38 17.14
CA ARG A 186 -27.01 -10.29 18.22
C ARG A 186 -28.29 -10.81 18.87
N ALA A 187 -28.47 -12.14 18.88
CA ALA A 187 -29.58 -12.78 19.52
C ALA A 187 -29.11 -14.11 20.13
N ASN A 188 -29.52 -14.39 21.37
CA ASN A 188 -29.20 -15.62 22.09
C ASN A 188 -27.69 -15.98 22.11
N GLY A 189 -26.82 -14.99 22.30
CA GLY A 189 -25.37 -15.15 22.33
C GLY A 189 -24.73 -15.45 20.96
N LYS A 190 -25.52 -15.44 19.88
CA LYS A 190 -25.05 -15.67 18.49
C LYS A 190 -25.15 -14.39 17.69
N GLU A 191 -24.19 -14.21 16.77
CA GLU A 191 -24.19 -13.12 15.80
C GLU A 191 -24.76 -13.60 14.47
N TYR A 192 -25.65 -12.77 13.91
CA TYR A 192 -26.26 -12.98 12.62
C TYR A 192 -25.97 -11.77 11.73
N HIS A 193 -25.47 -12.01 10.53
CA HIS A 193 -25.07 -10.97 9.60
C HIS A 193 -26.04 -10.91 8.42
N TYR A 194 -26.49 -9.70 8.11
CA TYR A 194 -27.45 -9.44 7.04
C TYR A 194 -27.02 -8.25 6.20
N TYR A 195 -27.31 -8.31 4.91
CA TYR A 195 -27.29 -7.16 4.02
C TYR A 195 -28.70 -6.63 3.82
N TYR A 196 -28.91 -5.34 4.00
CA TYR A 196 -30.21 -4.70 3.88
C TYR A 196 -30.15 -3.45 3.00
N CYS A 197 -31.29 -3.12 2.38
CA CYS A 197 -31.44 -1.88 1.63
C CYS A 197 -31.58 -0.67 2.59
N PRO A 198 -30.66 0.29 2.58
CA PRO A 198 -30.70 1.43 3.50
C PRO A 198 -31.83 2.43 3.17
N THR A 199 -32.31 2.43 1.94
CA THR A 199 -33.41 3.30 1.51
C THR A 199 -34.72 2.94 2.22
N GLY A 200 -35.02 1.64 2.39
CA GLY A 200 -36.21 1.17 3.10
C GLY A 200 -37.53 1.71 2.53
N LYS A 201 -38.64 1.23 3.07
CA LYS A 201 -39.98 1.66 2.64
C LYS A 201 -40.23 3.17 2.83
N LYS A 202 -39.70 3.74 3.93
CA LYS A 202 -39.91 5.16 4.27
C LYS A 202 -39.23 6.13 3.30
N LYS A 203 -38.21 5.67 2.56
CA LYS A 203 -37.43 6.50 1.63
C LYS A 203 -37.65 6.13 0.17
N GLY A 204 -38.69 5.35 -0.14
CA GLY A 204 -39.11 5.08 -1.52
C GLY A 204 -38.64 3.77 -2.14
N CYS A 205 -38.10 2.82 -1.36
CA CYS A 205 -37.91 1.46 -1.89
C CYS A 205 -39.20 0.65 -1.72
N ALA A 206 -39.80 0.22 -2.84
CA ALA A 206 -41.06 -0.51 -2.82
C ALA A 206 -40.93 -1.87 -2.13
N HIS A 207 -39.79 -2.54 -2.31
CA HIS A 207 -39.50 -3.87 -1.75
C HIS A 207 -38.10 -3.88 -1.10
N PRO A 208 -37.94 -3.32 0.12
CA PRO A 208 -36.67 -3.36 0.83
C PRO A 208 -36.33 -4.80 1.18
N VAL A 209 -35.25 -5.29 0.59
CA VAL A 209 -34.75 -6.66 0.81
C VAL A 209 -33.76 -6.67 1.95
N MET A 210 -33.82 -7.74 2.77
CA MET A 210 -32.83 -8.09 3.75
C MET A 210 -32.36 -9.53 3.45
N LEU A 211 -31.07 -9.71 3.20
CA LEU A 211 -30.47 -10.98 2.82
C LEU A 211 -29.50 -11.45 3.89
N LYS A 212 -29.58 -12.72 4.28
CA LYS A 212 -28.65 -13.32 5.20
C LYS A 212 -27.29 -13.52 4.51
N GLU A 213 -26.19 -13.13 5.18
CA GLU A 213 -24.85 -13.21 4.61
C GLU A 213 -24.45 -14.62 4.23
N SER A 214 -24.75 -15.62 5.08
CA SER A 214 -24.47 -17.03 4.78
C SER A 214 -25.15 -17.53 3.50
N SER A 215 -26.43 -17.17 3.31
CA SER A 215 -27.16 -17.58 2.10
C SER A 215 -26.60 -16.92 0.83
N LEU A 216 -26.11 -15.68 0.95
CA LEU A 216 -25.40 -15.01 -0.17
C LEU A 216 -24.08 -15.70 -0.50
N ILE A 217 -23.30 -16.06 0.53
CA ILE A 217 -22.03 -16.79 0.34
C ILE A 217 -22.31 -18.12 -0.37
N ASP A 218 -23.30 -18.87 0.09
CA ASP A 218 -23.67 -20.16 -0.53
C ASP A 218 -24.07 -19.98 -1.99
N CYS A 219 -24.95 -19.02 -2.28
CA CYS A 219 -25.42 -18.73 -3.64
C CYS A 219 -24.27 -18.33 -4.58
N VAL A 220 -23.38 -17.43 -4.12
CA VAL A 220 -22.23 -17.00 -4.92
C VAL A 220 -21.25 -18.14 -5.13
N ARG A 221 -20.97 -18.92 -4.08
CA ARG A 221 -20.09 -20.09 -4.15
C ARG A 221 -20.60 -21.12 -5.17
N ASP A 222 -21.89 -21.42 -5.13
CA ASP A 222 -22.49 -22.40 -6.03
C ASP A 222 -22.51 -21.87 -7.48
N SER A 223 -22.78 -20.59 -7.67
CA SER A 223 -22.69 -19.94 -8.98
C SER A 223 -21.26 -19.96 -9.54
N LEU A 224 -20.25 -19.68 -8.70
CA LEU A 224 -18.85 -19.75 -9.09
C LEU A 224 -18.40 -21.18 -9.42
N LYS A 225 -18.84 -22.18 -8.62
CA LYS A 225 -18.56 -23.60 -8.91
C LYS A 225 -19.13 -24.02 -10.27
N ALA A 226 -20.37 -23.64 -10.55
CA ALA A 226 -21.02 -23.94 -11.83
C ALA A 226 -20.28 -23.26 -13.00
N TYR A 227 -19.88 -21.99 -12.83
CA TYR A 227 -19.13 -21.25 -13.84
C TYR A 227 -17.73 -21.84 -14.11
N ILE A 228 -16.98 -22.17 -13.06
CA ILE A 228 -15.66 -22.80 -13.16
C ILE A 228 -15.78 -24.20 -13.79
N GLY A 229 -16.78 -24.98 -13.40
CA GLY A 229 -17.03 -26.30 -13.97
C GLY A 229 -17.33 -26.27 -15.48
N ASN A 230 -17.92 -25.16 -15.95
CA ASN A 230 -18.20 -24.96 -17.38
C ASN A 230 -16.99 -24.47 -18.19
N ILE A 231 -16.01 -23.81 -17.55
CA ILE A 231 -14.87 -23.17 -18.28
C ILE A 231 -13.62 -24.04 -18.27
N ALA A 232 -13.33 -24.74 -17.18
CA ALA A 232 -12.11 -25.53 -17.06
C ALA A 232 -12.30 -26.69 -16.08
N SER A 233 -11.63 -27.81 -16.32
CA SER A 233 -11.50 -28.81 -15.28
C SER A 233 -10.73 -28.19 -14.10
N LEU A 234 -11.38 -28.11 -12.94
CA LEU A 234 -10.81 -27.55 -11.72
C LEU A 234 -9.45 -28.21 -11.36
N GLU A 235 -9.29 -29.49 -11.68
CA GLU A 235 -8.05 -30.24 -11.52
C GLU A 235 -6.88 -29.66 -12.33
N ALA A 236 -7.11 -29.21 -13.57
CA ALA A 236 -6.07 -28.63 -14.40
C ALA A 236 -5.60 -27.25 -13.87
N LEU A 237 -6.50 -26.50 -13.26
CA LEU A 237 -6.16 -25.20 -12.63
C LEU A 237 -5.48 -25.38 -11.28
N LEU A 238 -5.94 -26.34 -10.46
CA LEU A 238 -5.37 -26.58 -9.12
C LEU A 238 -4.01 -27.26 -9.17
N THR A 239 -3.75 -28.11 -10.14
CA THR A 239 -2.42 -28.73 -10.34
C THR A 239 -1.41 -27.74 -10.95
N GLY A 240 -1.87 -26.63 -11.54
CA GLY A 240 -0.99 -25.56 -12.06
C GLY A 240 -0.58 -24.52 -11.00
N ILE A 241 -1.21 -24.50 -9.85
CA ILE A 241 -0.82 -23.60 -8.74
C ILE A 241 0.20 -24.35 -7.89
N ASP A 242 1.48 -24.15 -8.19
CA ASP A 242 2.56 -24.64 -7.34
C ASP A 242 2.64 -23.77 -6.08
N GLN A 243 1.98 -24.24 -5.02
CA GLN A 243 1.99 -23.61 -3.69
C GLN A 243 3.42 -23.40 -3.21
N SER A 244 4.32 -24.32 -3.57
CA SER A 244 5.74 -24.24 -3.25
C SER A 244 6.41 -23.03 -3.89
N SER A 245 6.08 -22.68 -5.13
CA SER A 245 6.66 -21.51 -5.81
C SER A 245 6.18 -20.19 -5.20
N ILE A 246 4.92 -20.13 -4.74
CA ILE A 246 4.37 -18.96 -4.05
C ILE A 246 5.03 -18.80 -2.68
N ASN A 247 5.14 -19.88 -1.91
CA ASN A 247 5.78 -19.87 -0.60
C ASN A 247 7.27 -19.51 -0.70
N GLN A 248 7.98 -20.01 -1.72
CA GLN A 248 9.38 -19.63 -1.97
C GLN A 248 9.54 -18.15 -2.33
N ALA A 249 8.65 -17.59 -3.15
CA ALA A 249 8.66 -16.17 -3.48
C ALA A 249 8.44 -15.30 -2.24
N LEU A 250 7.43 -15.64 -1.41
CA LEU A 250 7.14 -14.97 -0.14
C LEU A 250 8.29 -15.09 0.87
N ALA A 251 8.87 -16.29 1.00
CA ALA A 251 10.01 -16.52 1.89
C ALA A 251 11.21 -15.67 1.47
N LYS A 252 11.50 -15.59 0.18
CA LYS A 252 12.56 -14.73 -0.36
C LYS A 252 12.30 -13.26 -0.02
N GLU A 253 11.09 -12.79 -0.22
CA GLU A 253 10.69 -11.42 0.05
C GLU A 253 10.88 -11.05 1.53
N TYR A 254 10.41 -11.89 2.47
CA TYR A 254 10.64 -11.67 3.89
C TYR A 254 12.13 -11.71 4.25
N SER A 255 12.90 -12.62 3.65
CA SER A 255 14.35 -12.71 3.84
C SER A 255 15.07 -11.42 3.40
N ASP A 256 14.68 -10.86 2.25
CA ASP A 256 15.23 -9.61 1.74
C ASP A 256 14.90 -8.43 2.68
N HIS A 257 13.67 -8.35 3.20
CA HIS A 257 13.29 -7.32 4.17
C HIS A 257 14.02 -7.46 5.51
N ILE A 258 14.28 -8.70 5.97
CA ILE A 258 15.08 -8.96 7.17
C ILE A 258 16.49 -8.42 6.96
N THR A 259 17.12 -8.77 5.84
CA THR A 259 18.49 -8.34 5.51
C THR A 259 18.60 -6.81 5.44
N ASP A 260 17.63 -6.14 4.83
CA ASP A 260 17.61 -4.68 4.76
C ASP A 260 17.45 -4.02 6.14
N ASN A 261 16.60 -4.58 7.00
CA ASN A 261 16.44 -4.07 8.36
C ASN A 261 17.66 -4.37 9.25
N GLU A 262 18.30 -5.52 9.11
CA GLU A 262 19.54 -5.84 9.84
C GLU A 262 20.67 -4.88 9.46
N ARG A 263 20.85 -4.60 8.18
CA ARG A 263 21.81 -3.57 7.69
C ARG A 263 21.53 -2.17 8.26
N ARG A 264 20.25 -1.80 8.34
CA ARG A 264 19.84 -0.52 8.96
C ARG A 264 20.11 -0.50 10.46
N LEU A 265 19.89 -1.61 11.14
CA LEU A 265 20.21 -1.74 12.56
C LEU A 265 21.71 -1.52 12.80
N GLU A 266 22.57 -2.12 11.97
CA GLU A 266 24.00 -1.93 12.02
C GLU A 266 24.41 -0.46 11.86
N GLN A 267 23.85 0.22 10.86
CA GLN A 267 24.09 1.66 10.67
C GLN A 267 23.68 2.50 11.89
N VAL A 268 22.51 2.21 12.47
CA VAL A 268 22.03 2.93 13.67
C VAL A 268 22.94 2.68 14.87
N LEU A 269 23.44 1.45 15.02
CA LEU A 269 24.39 1.11 16.10
C LEU A 269 25.75 1.80 15.88
N GLU A 270 26.22 1.88 14.64
CA GLU A 270 27.45 2.59 14.29
C GLU A 270 27.31 4.09 14.57
N PHE A 271 26.21 4.73 14.18
CA PHE A 271 25.95 6.11 14.54
C PHE A 271 25.90 6.33 16.05
N LYS A 272 25.29 5.39 16.79
CA LYS A 272 25.25 5.44 18.26
C LYS A 272 26.65 5.34 18.87
N ALA A 273 27.54 4.53 18.30
CA ALA A 273 28.94 4.42 18.75
C ALA A 273 29.70 5.72 18.50
N ARG A 274 29.57 6.30 17.30
CA ARG A 274 30.22 7.58 16.93
C ARG A 274 29.74 8.78 17.76
N LEU A 275 28.52 8.73 18.32
CA LEU A 275 28.04 9.78 19.23
C LEU A 275 28.92 9.93 20.49
N TYR A 276 29.43 8.83 21.00
CA TYR A 276 30.32 8.86 22.18
C TYR A 276 31.65 9.55 21.83
N GLU A 277 32.20 9.24 20.67
CA GLU A 277 33.43 9.87 20.16
C GLU A 277 33.24 11.39 19.99
N SER A 278 32.07 11.80 19.45
CA SER A 278 31.72 13.23 19.27
C SER A 278 31.55 13.97 20.61
N LEU A 279 31.05 13.30 21.65
CA LEU A 279 30.96 13.85 22.99
C LEU A 279 32.36 14.04 23.59
N VAL A 280 33.23 13.02 23.47
CA VAL A 280 34.62 13.09 23.98
C VAL A 280 35.42 14.14 23.22
N GLY A 281 35.20 14.26 21.91
CA GLY A 281 35.83 15.29 21.06
C GLY A 281 35.28 16.73 21.28
N GLY A 282 34.31 16.92 22.19
CA GLY A 282 33.76 18.25 22.50
C GLY A 282 32.86 18.85 21.42
N MET A 283 32.44 18.04 20.43
CA MET A 283 31.54 18.47 19.34
C MET A 283 30.06 18.46 19.75
N LEU A 284 29.70 17.79 20.83
CA LEU A 284 28.33 17.68 21.35
C LEU A 284 28.28 18.07 22.83
N THR A 285 27.21 18.70 23.25
CA THR A 285 26.89 18.91 24.65
C THR A 285 26.35 17.62 25.29
N LYS A 286 26.41 17.53 26.63
CA LYS A 286 25.85 16.37 27.36
C LYS A 286 24.33 16.20 27.11
N GLU A 287 23.61 17.29 26.96
CA GLU A 287 22.15 17.28 26.72
C GLU A 287 21.83 16.80 25.30
N GLU A 288 22.54 17.29 24.29
CA GLU A 288 22.42 16.81 22.91
C GLU A 288 22.77 15.33 22.78
N TYR A 289 23.88 14.90 23.44
CA TYR A 289 24.25 13.50 23.47
C TYR A 289 23.16 12.62 24.08
N ALA A 290 22.56 13.03 25.21
CA ALA A 290 21.48 12.28 25.86
C ALA A 290 20.26 12.17 24.95
N SER A 291 19.88 13.25 24.27
CA SER A 291 18.77 13.30 23.32
C SER A 291 19.01 12.37 22.13
N TYR A 292 20.17 12.48 21.47
CA TYR A 292 20.50 11.63 20.33
C TYR A 292 20.64 10.15 20.72
N LYS A 293 21.25 9.85 21.88
CA LYS A 293 21.37 8.50 22.39
C LYS A 293 20.00 7.86 22.63
N ALA A 294 19.05 8.57 23.23
CA ALA A 294 17.70 8.11 23.44
C ALA A 294 16.99 7.82 22.12
N LYS A 295 17.13 8.74 21.14
CA LYS A 295 16.56 8.60 19.79
C LYS A 295 17.07 7.35 19.06
N TYR A 296 18.41 7.16 19.01
CA TYR A 296 19.00 6.01 18.32
C TYR A 296 18.74 4.69 19.06
N THR A 297 18.62 4.73 20.39
CA THR A 297 18.25 3.54 21.16
C THR A 297 16.84 3.10 20.79
N LYS A 298 15.87 4.02 20.78
CA LYS A 298 14.50 3.73 20.36
C LYS A 298 14.42 3.23 18.92
N GLN A 299 15.15 3.86 18.01
CA GLN A 299 15.20 3.41 16.61
C GLN A 299 15.75 1.97 16.49
N ALA A 300 16.79 1.63 17.25
CA ALA A 300 17.34 0.28 17.25
C ALA A 300 16.36 -0.75 17.83
N GLU A 301 15.60 -0.39 18.85
CA GLU A 301 14.54 -1.23 19.43
C GLU A 301 13.41 -1.46 18.44
N ASP A 302 12.90 -0.39 17.78
CA ASP A 302 11.84 -0.48 16.77
C ASP A 302 12.27 -1.38 15.58
N ILE A 303 13.53 -1.29 15.13
CA ILE A 303 14.04 -2.13 14.04
C ILE A 303 14.18 -3.59 14.49
N ARG A 304 14.66 -3.85 15.70
CA ARG A 304 14.78 -5.22 16.24
C ARG A 304 13.41 -5.90 16.34
N GLU A 305 12.40 -5.17 16.81
CA GLU A 305 11.05 -5.71 16.87
C GLU A 305 10.50 -6.01 15.47
N SER A 306 10.78 -5.16 14.48
CA SER A 306 10.42 -5.40 13.09
C SER A 306 11.08 -6.66 12.52
N VAL A 307 12.38 -6.87 12.80
CA VAL A 307 13.12 -8.07 12.39
C VAL A 307 12.53 -9.32 13.04
N ARG A 308 12.17 -9.25 14.33
CA ARG A 308 11.52 -10.36 15.04
C ARG A 308 10.21 -10.78 14.36
N VAL A 309 9.34 -9.82 14.08
CA VAL A 309 8.06 -10.08 13.43
C VAL A 309 8.23 -10.65 12.01
N LEU A 310 9.22 -10.15 11.25
CA LEU A 310 9.49 -10.67 9.91
C LEU A 310 10.03 -12.10 9.97
N LYS A 311 10.87 -12.44 10.95
CA LYS A 311 11.38 -13.81 11.16
C LYS A 311 10.26 -14.78 11.54
N GLU A 312 9.29 -14.35 12.36
CA GLU A 312 8.11 -15.15 12.68
C GLU A 312 7.27 -15.43 11.43
N LYS A 313 7.00 -14.42 10.61
CA LYS A 313 6.28 -14.59 9.34
C LYS A 313 7.02 -15.49 8.35
N LEU A 314 8.34 -15.36 8.27
CA LEU A 314 9.16 -16.23 7.44
C LEU A 314 9.05 -17.69 7.89
N ALA A 315 9.08 -17.94 9.21
CA ALA A 315 8.90 -19.28 9.75
C ALA A 315 7.52 -19.87 9.41
N GLU A 316 6.44 -19.09 9.57
CA GLU A 316 5.09 -19.51 9.19
C GLU A 316 4.97 -19.90 7.70
N VAL A 317 5.66 -19.17 6.81
CA VAL A 317 5.65 -19.48 5.36
C VAL A 317 6.48 -20.70 5.03
N LEU A 318 7.53 -21.00 5.79
CA LEU A 318 8.39 -22.17 5.58
C LEU A 318 7.82 -23.46 6.20
N GLU A 319 6.90 -23.34 7.17
CA GLU A 319 6.22 -24.49 7.81
C GLU A 319 4.99 -24.97 7.02
N ASN A 320 4.45 -24.13 6.12
CA ASN A 320 3.28 -24.45 5.27
C ASN A 320 3.68 -24.77 3.82
#